data_cae9c6099089e52ec200394860ff2a3c
#
_entry.id   cae9c6099089e52ec200394860ff2a3c
#
_cell.length_a   1.000
_cell.length_b   1.000
_cell.length_c   1.000
_cell.angle_alpha   90.00
_cell.angle_beta   90.00
_cell.angle_gamma   90.00
#
_symmetry.space_group_name_H-M   'P 1'
#
loop_
_entity.id
_entity.type
_entity.pdbx_description
1 polymer ?
#
loop_
_entity_poly.entity_id
_entity_poly.type
_entity_poly.pdbx_seq_one_letter_code
_entity_poly.pdbx_strand_id
1 'polypeptide(L)'
;SDVSQSMIEITSQPHFFDGITTREIDELTLRAIVDLIDEEQAPETGHTNYQFVAGKQRLSMLRKDVYGQYQPPSLYEIVKKNVKAGLYTPELLDWYSEEDWNEMDKMINHEKDEDASYAAVEQMIGKYLVRNRSTGQIYETPQVRYMVAAATVFHKEEPESARMRYIKEYYNCASDGLFTLATPVLAGLGTPTKQFSSCVLIKSDDDLDSIFASGEMMAKYASKRAGIGLEIGRLRPLGSPIRGGEIMHTGMIPFLKKWFGDLRSCSQG
;
A
#
# COMPACT_ATOMS: atom_id res chain seq x y z
N SER A 1 26.55 7.62 -17.73
CA SER A 1 25.17 7.34 -17.33
C SER A 1 24.26 7.76 -18.47
N ASP A 2 23.27 6.93 -18.76
CA ASP A 2 22.36 7.09 -19.89
C ASP A 2 21.21 8.07 -19.61
N VAL A 3 21.40 8.96 -18.61
CA VAL A 3 20.43 9.96 -18.18
C VAL A 3 21.07 11.34 -18.27
N SER A 4 20.41 12.27 -18.95
CA SER A 4 20.88 13.65 -19.15
C SER A 4 20.07 14.64 -18.32
N GLN A 5 20.72 15.38 -17.42
CA GLN A 5 20.09 16.47 -16.68
C GLN A 5 19.62 17.58 -17.62
N SER A 6 20.40 17.91 -18.65
CA SER A 6 20.04 18.93 -19.62
C SER A 6 18.74 18.61 -20.36
N MET A 7 18.49 17.32 -20.64
CA MET A 7 17.22 16.92 -21.28
C MET A 7 16.02 17.15 -20.37
N ILE A 8 16.17 16.86 -19.06
CA ILE A 8 15.12 17.14 -18.07
C ILE A 8 14.84 18.65 -18.01
N GLU A 9 15.88 19.47 -17.97
CA GLU A 9 15.76 20.93 -17.95
C GLU A 9 15.07 21.45 -19.22
N ILE A 10 15.51 21.03 -20.41
CA ILE A 10 14.91 21.43 -21.69
C ILE A 10 13.44 21.01 -21.79
N THR A 11 13.10 19.82 -21.31
CA THR A 11 11.72 19.28 -21.37
C THR A 11 10.80 19.98 -20.37
N SER A 12 11.30 20.33 -19.18
CA SER A 12 10.47 20.95 -18.12
C SER A 12 10.35 22.47 -18.27
N GLN A 13 11.41 23.17 -18.71
CA GLN A 13 11.49 24.63 -18.75
C GLN A 13 10.33 25.31 -19.51
N PRO A 14 9.84 24.81 -20.66
CA PRO A 14 8.73 25.45 -21.39
C PRO A 14 7.41 25.55 -20.63
N HIS A 15 7.29 24.77 -19.55
CA HIS A 15 6.07 24.73 -18.72
C HIS A 15 6.14 25.66 -17.50
N PHE A 16 7.28 26.31 -17.25
CA PHE A 16 7.44 27.23 -16.13
C PHE A 16 6.91 28.62 -16.48
N PHE A 17 6.29 29.28 -15.51
CA PHE A 17 5.70 30.60 -15.65
C PHE A 17 5.96 31.46 -14.39
N ASP A 18 5.82 32.77 -14.52
CA ASP A 18 6.00 33.70 -13.39
C ASP A 18 4.95 33.45 -12.29
N GLY A 19 5.40 33.31 -11.05
CA GLY A 19 4.54 33.01 -9.91
C GLY A 19 4.30 31.51 -9.67
N ILE A 20 4.94 30.62 -10.44
CA ILE A 20 4.88 29.18 -10.22
C ILE A 20 5.40 28.83 -8.81
N THR A 21 4.69 27.94 -8.13
CA THR A 21 5.10 27.44 -6.80
C THR A 21 6.17 26.35 -6.92
N THR A 22 6.96 26.17 -5.87
CA THR A 22 7.95 25.07 -5.81
C THR A 22 7.32 23.70 -5.98
N ARG A 23 6.09 23.49 -5.53
CA ARG A 23 5.34 22.26 -5.72
C ARG A 23 5.01 22.02 -7.20
N GLU A 24 4.53 23.03 -7.89
CA GLU A 24 4.24 22.94 -9.32
C GLU A 24 5.53 22.69 -10.13
N ILE A 25 6.66 23.31 -9.75
CA ILE A 25 7.97 23.00 -10.33
C ILE A 25 8.31 21.52 -10.16
N ASP A 26 8.18 20.97 -8.94
CA ASP A 26 8.43 19.56 -8.65
C ASP A 26 7.51 18.65 -9.52
N GLU A 27 6.22 18.98 -9.66
CA GLU A 27 5.24 18.21 -10.44
C GLU A 27 5.55 18.26 -11.95
N LEU A 28 5.87 19.43 -12.49
CA LEU A 28 6.22 19.58 -13.90
C LEU A 28 7.56 18.90 -14.24
N THR A 29 8.55 19.02 -13.35
CA THR A 29 9.82 18.32 -13.49
C THR A 29 9.62 16.80 -13.47
N LEU A 30 8.82 16.28 -12.51
CA LEU A 30 8.49 14.86 -12.46
C LEU A 30 7.82 14.39 -13.76
N ARG A 31 6.86 15.15 -14.28
CA ARG A 31 6.19 14.81 -15.55
C ARG A 31 7.19 14.76 -16.70
N ALA A 32 8.06 15.78 -16.82
CA ALA A 32 9.10 15.79 -17.84
C ALA A 32 10.04 14.58 -17.77
N ILE A 33 10.41 14.13 -16.54
CA ILE A 33 11.24 12.94 -16.37
C ILE A 33 10.46 11.68 -16.78
N VAL A 34 9.18 11.58 -16.42
CA VAL A 34 8.33 10.43 -16.76
C VAL A 34 8.16 10.31 -18.28
N ASP A 35 7.99 11.41 -18.98
CA ASP A 35 7.87 11.43 -20.45
C ASP A 35 9.16 10.96 -21.16
N LEU A 36 10.32 11.06 -20.48
CA LEU A 36 11.61 10.57 -20.99
C LEU A 36 11.84 9.06 -20.69
N ILE A 37 10.98 8.38 -19.94
CA ILE A 37 11.12 6.93 -19.69
C ILE A 37 10.84 6.12 -20.96
N ASP A 38 9.98 6.61 -21.82
CA ASP A 38 9.50 5.90 -23.00
C ASP A 38 10.40 6.17 -24.21
N GLU A 39 11.15 5.14 -24.63
CA GLU A 39 12.00 5.21 -25.83
C GLU A 39 11.20 5.28 -27.14
N GLU A 40 9.94 4.83 -27.17
CA GLU A 40 9.09 4.94 -28.37
C GLU A 40 8.61 6.36 -28.60
N GLN A 41 8.31 7.08 -27.52
CA GLN A 41 7.89 8.48 -27.59
C GLN A 41 9.05 9.47 -27.69
N ALA A 42 10.21 9.12 -27.15
CA ALA A 42 11.41 9.93 -27.17
C ALA A 42 12.63 9.13 -27.68
N PRO A 43 12.63 8.64 -28.94
CA PRO A 43 13.62 7.68 -29.44
C PRO A 43 15.07 8.20 -29.44
N GLU A 44 15.27 9.52 -29.47
CA GLU A 44 16.61 10.12 -29.44
C GLU A 44 17.08 10.47 -28.01
N THR A 45 16.17 10.58 -27.05
CA THR A 45 16.41 11.17 -25.74
C THR A 45 15.85 10.32 -24.59
N GLY A 46 14.91 9.41 -24.88
CA GLY A 46 14.30 8.53 -23.89
C GLY A 46 15.25 7.40 -23.46
N HIS A 47 15.16 7.00 -22.20
CA HIS A 47 15.87 5.84 -21.66
C HIS A 47 15.16 5.30 -20.42
N THR A 48 15.12 3.98 -20.28
CA THR A 48 14.46 3.31 -19.14
C THR A 48 15.02 3.73 -17.78
N ASN A 49 16.27 4.15 -17.69
CA ASN A 49 16.89 4.62 -16.44
C ASN A 49 16.29 5.92 -15.88
N TYR A 50 15.56 6.71 -16.67
CA TYR A 50 14.81 7.85 -16.15
C TYR A 50 13.77 7.44 -15.09
N GLN A 51 13.33 6.18 -15.06
CA GLN A 51 12.43 5.67 -14.00
C GLN A 51 13.01 5.82 -12.59
N PHE A 52 14.33 5.70 -12.42
CA PHE A 52 15.00 5.87 -11.13
C PHE A 52 15.12 7.36 -10.76
N VAL A 53 15.35 8.21 -11.74
CA VAL A 53 15.35 9.67 -11.53
C VAL A 53 13.95 10.17 -11.16
N ALA A 54 12.93 9.68 -11.86
CA ALA A 54 11.52 9.96 -11.53
C ALA A 54 11.16 9.44 -10.13
N GLY A 55 11.63 8.25 -9.75
CA GLY A 55 11.47 7.68 -8.41
C GLY A 55 12.07 8.56 -7.34
N LYS A 56 13.30 9.02 -7.53
CA LYS A 56 14.00 9.93 -6.61
C LYS A 56 13.28 11.29 -6.48
N GLN A 57 12.86 11.88 -7.60
CA GLN A 57 12.07 13.13 -7.60
C GLN A 57 10.75 12.93 -6.83
N ARG A 58 10.04 11.85 -7.10
CA ARG A 58 8.76 11.54 -6.45
C ARG A 58 8.93 11.30 -4.94
N LEU A 59 10.01 10.63 -4.54
CA LEU A 59 10.36 10.44 -3.13
C LEU A 59 10.65 11.78 -2.42
N SER A 60 11.37 12.70 -3.08
CA SER A 60 11.63 14.04 -2.55
C SER A 60 10.32 14.79 -2.29
N MET A 61 9.39 14.73 -3.24
CA MET A 61 8.04 15.31 -3.09
C MET A 61 7.29 14.65 -1.92
N LEU A 62 7.32 13.32 -1.82
CA LEU A 62 6.70 12.58 -0.72
C LEU A 62 7.24 13.04 0.65
N ARG A 63 8.56 13.17 0.80
CA ARG A 63 9.19 13.64 2.06
C ARG A 63 8.74 15.06 2.43
N LYS A 64 8.66 15.96 1.45
CA LYS A 64 8.11 17.32 1.64
C LYS A 64 6.64 17.28 2.08
N ASP A 65 5.82 16.44 1.44
CA ASP A 65 4.39 16.30 1.76
C ASP A 65 4.16 15.72 3.16
N VAL A 66 4.99 14.76 3.60
CA VAL A 66 4.84 14.06 4.89
C VAL A 66 5.45 14.86 6.05
N TYR A 67 6.62 15.44 5.85
CA TYR A 67 7.44 16.04 6.92
C TYR A 67 7.60 17.57 6.80
N GLY A 68 7.22 18.17 5.67
CA GLY A 68 7.50 19.56 5.37
C GLY A 68 8.98 19.84 5.02
N GLN A 69 9.82 18.80 5.00
CA GLN A 69 11.26 18.85 4.75
C GLN A 69 11.77 17.56 4.13
N TYR A 70 12.97 17.58 3.57
CA TYR A 70 13.58 16.40 2.94
C TYR A 70 14.04 15.36 3.96
N GLN A 71 14.68 15.80 5.05
CA GLN A 71 15.14 14.91 6.11
C GLN A 71 13.97 14.54 7.04
N PRO A 72 13.70 13.25 7.27
CA PRO A 72 12.68 12.82 8.22
C PRO A 72 13.00 13.29 9.65
N PRO A 73 11.98 13.60 10.48
CA PRO A 73 12.16 13.73 11.93
C PRO A 73 12.55 12.38 12.55
N SER A 74 12.84 12.35 13.86
CA SER A 74 13.13 11.09 14.54
C SER A 74 11.94 10.13 14.45
N LEU A 75 12.24 8.82 14.42
CA LEU A 75 11.21 7.79 14.36
C LEU A 75 10.22 7.90 15.53
N TYR A 76 10.70 8.22 16.73
CA TYR A 76 9.84 8.43 17.90
C TYR A 76 8.82 9.56 17.70
N GLU A 77 9.27 10.70 17.15
CA GLU A 77 8.36 11.82 16.86
C GLU A 77 7.32 11.46 15.81
N ILE A 78 7.70 10.70 14.77
CA ILE A 78 6.78 10.20 13.73
C ILE A 78 5.74 9.29 14.37
N VAL A 79 6.17 8.29 15.16
CA VAL A 79 5.27 7.33 15.82
C VAL A 79 4.32 8.05 16.75
N LYS A 80 4.82 8.93 17.62
CA LYS A 80 4.01 9.71 18.58
C LYS A 80 2.96 10.59 17.88
N LYS A 81 3.37 11.29 16.80
CA LYS A 81 2.46 12.10 15.99
C LYS A 81 1.35 11.24 15.37
N ASN A 82 1.70 10.08 14.81
CA ASN A 82 0.76 9.21 14.11
C ASN A 82 -0.17 8.46 15.07
N VAL A 83 0.30 8.08 16.26
CA VAL A 83 -0.56 7.55 17.34
C VAL A 83 -1.55 8.62 17.79
N LYS A 84 -1.11 9.85 18.04
CA LYS A 84 -1.99 10.96 18.42
C LYS A 84 -3.05 11.27 17.35
N ALA A 85 -2.72 11.07 16.09
CA ALA A 85 -3.63 11.24 14.96
C ALA A 85 -4.59 10.03 14.74
N GLY A 86 -4.48 8.96 15.55
CA GLY A 86 -5.27 7.73 15.39
C GLY A 86 -4.92 6.91 14.15
N LEU A 87 -3.77 7.15 13.54
CA LEU A 87 -3.28 6.44 12.35
C LEU A 87 -2.45 5.21 12.71
N TYR A 88 -1.70 5.30 13.80
CA TYR A 88 -1.02 4.18 14.42
C TYR A 88 -1.75 3.72 15.67
N THR A 89 -1.58 2.44 16.01
CA THR A 89 -2.14 1.87 17.23
C THR A 89 -1.38 2.38 18.46
N PRO A 90 -2.06 2.76 19.56
CA PRO A 90 -1.38 3.27 20.75
C PRO A 90 -0.45 2.26 21.41
N GLU A 91 -0.71 0.97 21.26
CA GLU A 91 0.10 -0.12 21.79
C GLU A 91 1.58 -0.05 21.36
N LEU A 92 1.90 0.62 20.25
CA LEU A 92 3.29 0.86 19.82
C LEU A 92 4.10 1.64 20.86
N LEU A 93 3.47 2.59 21.56
CA LEU A 93 4.10 3.36 22.62
C LEU A 93 4.08 2.65 23.98
N ASP A 94 3.22 1.62 24.13
CA ASP A 94 3.21 0.75 25.30
C ASP A 94 4.28 -0.35 25.20
N TRP A 95 4.58 -0.83 23.99
CA TRP A 95 5.54 -1.92 23.75
C TRP A 95 6.99 -1.46 23.77
N TYR A 96 7.26 -0.19 23.43
CA TYR A 96 8.60 0.35 23.25
C TYR A 96 8.75 1.71 23.91
N SER A 97 9.85 1.87 24.65
CA SER A 97 10.25 3.16 25.22
C SER A 97 10.73 4.14 24.14
N GLU A 98 10.96 5.38 24.52
CA GLU A 98 11.59 6.39 23.63
C GLU A 98 13.01 5.96 23.24
N GLU A 99 13.75 5.35 24.17
CA GLU A 99 15.09 4.82 23.94
C GLU A 99 15.09 3.71 22.87
N ASP A 100 14.11 2.80 22.92
CA ASP A 100 13.95 1.73 21.92
C ASP A 100 13.67 2.31 20.53
N TRP A 101 12.77 3.30 20.44
CA TRP A 101 12.50 3.97 19.16
C TRP A 101 13.72 4.71 18.62
N ASN A 102 14.51 5.34 19.48
CA ASN A 102 15.76 6.00 19.10
C ASN A 102 16.84 4.99 18.66
N GLU A 103 16.85 3.77 19.21
CA GLU A 103 17.71 2.69 18.73
C GLU A 103 17.27 2.20 17.36
N MET A 104 15.97 1.98 17.14
CA MET A 104 15.40 1.60 15.84
C MET A 104 15.65 2.69 14.77
N ASP A 105 15.55 3.96 15.14
CA ASP A 105 15.83 5.09 14.25
C ASP A 105 17.25 5.02 13.65
N LYS A 106 18.25 4.68 14.48
CA LYS A 106 19.65 4.50 14.03
C LYS A 106 19.83 3.32 13.07
N MET A 107 18.90 2.39 13.00
CA MET A 107 18.94 1.26 12.08
C MET A 107 18.38 1.63 10.71
N ILE A 108 17.59 2.70 10.62
CA ILE A 108 16.96 3.11 9.37
C ILE A 108 17.97 3.74 8.43
N ASN A 109 17.98 3.26 7.18
CA ASN A 109 18.68 3.91 6.08
C ASN A 109 17.67 4.47 5.08
N HIS A 110 17.39 5.77 5.21
CA HIS A 110 16.44 6.47 4.33
C HIS A 110 16.93 6.60 2.88
N GLU A 111 18.24 6.47 2.63
CA GLU A 111 18.79 6.57 1.27
C GLU A 111 18.42 5.38 0.39
N LYS A 112 18.08 4.22 0.99
CA LYS A 112 17.63 3.04 0.23
C LYS A 112 16.36 3.30 -0.60
N ASP A 113 15.51 4.25 -0.20
CA ASP A 113 14.34 4.62 -0.99
C ASP A 113 14.73 5.31 -2.32
N GLU A 114 15.94 5.89 -2.40
CA GLU A 114 16.40 6.65 -3.57
C GLU A 114 16.74 5.76 -4.77
N ASP A 115 16.93 4.45 -4.54
CA ASP A 115 17.17 3.46 -5.59
C ASP A 115 15.88 2.87 -6.14
N ALA A 116 14.72 3.27 -5.60
CA ALA A 116 13.43 2.77 -6.05
C ALA A 116 13.01 3.39 -7.39
N SER A 117 12.45 2.55 -8.28
CA SER A 117 11.85 3.04 -9.52
C SER A 117 10.58 3.88 -9.23
N TYR A 118 10.21 4.73 -10.18
CA TYR A 118 8.99 5.53 -10.09
C TYR A 118 7.75 4.68 -9.79
N ALA A 119 7.59 3.56 -10.50
CA ALA A 119 6.48 2.64 -10.28
C ALA A 119 6.47 2.04 -8.86
N ALA A 120 7.66 1.73 -8.31
CA ALA A 120 7.77 1.22 -6.94
C ALA A 120 7.37 2.28 -5.91
N VAL A 121 7.81 3.53 -6.07
CA VAL A 121 7.44 4.64 -5.18
C VAL A 121 5.93 4.91 -5.26
N GLU A 122 5.34 4.95 -6.46
CA GLU A 122 3.89 5.12 -6.64
C GLU A 122 3.10 3.95 -6.04
N GLN A 123 3.61 2.73 -6.13
CA GLN A 123 2.98 1.58 -5.51
C GLN A 123 3.01 1.69 -3.97
N MET A 124 4.12 2.11 -3.39
CA MET A 124 4.21 2.36 -1.94
C MET A 124 3.20 3.43 -1.52
N ILE A 125 3.19 4.55 -2.21
CA ILE A 125 2.24 5.65 -1.97
C ILE A 125 0.79 5.17 -2.14
N GLY A 126 0.49 4.46 -3.22
CA GLY A 126 -0.87 4.06 -3.57
C GLY A 126 -1.47 3.00 -2.67
N LYS A 127 -0.67 2.06 -2.15
CA LYS A 127 -1.17 0.83 -1.51
C LYS A 127 -0.74 0.62 -0.07
N TYR A 128 0.48 1.03 0.31
CA TYR A 128 1.10 0.56 1.55
C TYR A 128 1.26 1.62 2.63
N LEU A 129 1.59 2.86 2.24
CA LEU A 129 1.81 3.93 3.22
C LEU A 129 0.52 4.34 3.91
N VAL A 130 0.63 4.58 5.22
CA VAL A 130 -0.50 5.02 6.03
C VAL A 130 -0.94 6.42 5.63
N ARG A 131 -2.23 6.56 5.37
CA ARG A 131 -2.85 7.81 4.95
C ARG A 131 -4.17 8.08 5.66
N ASN A 132 -4.53 9.34 5.77
CA ASN A 132 -5.89 9.73 6.04
C ASN A 132 -6.71 9.56 4.75
N ARG A 133 -7.70 8.64 4.77
CA ARG A 133 -8.50 8.31 3.59
C ARG A 133 -9.40 9.45 3.11
N SER A 134 -9.83 10.33 4.03
CA SER A 134 -10.71 11.45 3.69
C SER A 134 -9.96 12.57 2.98
N THR A 135 -8.70 12.81 3.36
CA THR A 135 -7.87 13.90 2.82
C THR A 135 -6.85 13.43 1.79
N GLY A 136 -6.55 12.12 1.74
CA GLY A 136 -5.48 11.55 0.93
C GLY A 136 -4.06 11.80 1.50
N GLN A 137 -3.92 12.56 2.59
CA GLN A 137 -2.64 12.89 3.19
C GLN A 137 -1.91 11.63 3.68
N ILE A 138 -0.62 11.53 3.35
CA ILE A 138 0.29 10.44 3.76
C ILE A 138 1.08 10.91 4.99
N TYR A 139 1.41 9.97 5.89
CA TYR A 139 1.99 10.27 7.19
C TYR A 139 3.31 9.55 7.48
N GLU A 140 3.83 8.82 6.51
CA GLU A 140 5.09 8.08 6.63
C GLU A 140 5.77 7.90 5.28
N THR A 141 7.04 7.48 5.30
CA THR A 141 7.82 7.10 4.12
C THR A 141 8.08 5.58 4.13
N PRO A 142 8.55 4.98 3.02
CA PRO A 142 8.71 3.52 2.93
C PRO A 142 9.59 2.94 4.04
N GLN A 143 10.73 3.55 4.34
CA GLN A 143 11.64 3.03 5.37
C GLN A 143 11.02 3.05 6.78
N VAL A 144 10.26 4.11 7.09
CA VAL A 144 9.48 4.18 8.34
C VAL A 144 8.42 3.08 8.38
N ARG A 145 7.71 2.85 7.25
CA ARG A 145 6.71 1.76 7.15
C ARG A 145 7.31 0.39 7.44
N TYR A 146 8.50 0.08 6.87
CA TYR A 146 9.19 -1.19 7.13
C TYR A 146 9.59 -1.34 8.59
N MET A 147 10.13 -0.29 9.21
CA MET A 147 10.53 -0.34 10.62
C MET A 147 9.33 -0.50 11.56
N VAL A 148 8.23 0.23 11.35
CA VAL A 148 7.00 0.07 12.16
C VAL A 148 6.40 -1.32 11.98
N ALA A 149 6.47 -1.91 10.78
CA ALA A 149 6.05 -3.28 10.55
C ALA A 149 6.91 -4.27 11.33
N ALA A 150 8.24 -4.13 11.28
CA ALA A 150 9.17 -4.96 12.04
C ALA A 150 8.92 -4.88 13.55
N ALA A 151 8.81 -3.67 14.09
CA ALA A 151 8.50 -3.45 15.51
C ALA A 151 7.17 -4.12 15.90
N THR A 152 6.16 -4.03 15.04
CA THR A 152 4.86 -4.65 15.31
C THR A 152 4.92 -6.18 15.34
N VAL A 153 5.70 -6.79 14.45
CA VAL A 153 5.81 -8.26 14.36
C VAL A 153 6.52 -8.84 15.59
N PHE A 154 7.60 -8.19 16.02
CA PHE A 154 8.48 -8.76 17.07
C PHE A 154 8.26 -8.21 18.48
N HIS A 155 7.17 -7.48 18.75
CA HIS A 155 6.94 -6.84 20.05
C HIS A 155 6.89 -7.80 21.25
N LYS A 156 6.61 -9.09 21.03
CA LYS A 156 6.53 -10.12 22.08
C LYS A 156 7.79 -10.97 22.22
N GLU A 157 8.80 -10.75 21.39
CA GLU A 157 10.02 -11.56 21.44
C GLU A 157 10.85 -11.25 22.69
N GLU A 158 11.35 -12.31 23.32
CA GLU A 158 12.19 -12.23 24.53
C GLU A 158 13.49 -13.02 24.34
N PRO A 159 14.61 -12.58 24.90
CA PRO A 159 14.80 -11.33 25.63
C PRO A 159 14.81 -10.11 24.70
N GLU A 160 14.74 -8.92 25.27
CA GLU A 160 14.74 -7.65 24.54
C GLU A 160 15.88 -7.52 23.52
N SER A 161 17.07 -7.99 23.86
CA SER A 161 18.23 -8.00 22.94
C SER A 161 17.99 -8.87 21.71
N ALA A 162 17.24 -9.98 21.82
CA ALA A 162 16.85 -10.81 20.69
C ALA A 162 15.77 -10.11 19.87
N ARG A 163 14.82 -9.43 20.52
CA ARG A 163 13.77 -8.64 19.88
C ARG A 163 14.37 -7.56 18.97
N MET A 164 15.28 -6.73 19.46
CA MET A 164 15.93 -5.67 18.66
C MET A 164 16.77 -6.25 17.51
N ARG A 165 17.41 -7.39 17.68
CA ARG A 165 18.11 -8.10 16.60
C ARG A 165 17.13 -8.55 15.50
N TYR A 166 16.01 -9.18 15.85
CA TYR A 166 15.01 -9.62 14.87
C TYR A 166 14.36 -8.44 14.14
N ILE A 167 14.07 -7.34 14.84
CA ILE A 167 13.58 -6.10 14.23
C ILE A 167 14.57 -5.61 13.17
N LYS A 168 15.85 -5.55 13.50
CA LYS A 168 16.91 -5.12 12.57
C LYS A 168 17.04 -6.04 11.37
N GLU A 169 17.06 -7.35 11.58
CA GLU A 169 17.17 -8.35 10.52
C GLU A 169 15.95 -8.27 9.58
N TYR A 170 14.75 -8.21 10.14
CA TYR A 170 13.51 -8.07 9.35
C TYR A 170 13.49 -6.77 8.55
N TYR A 171 13.79 -5.65 9.20
CA TYR A 171 13.88 -4.35 8.54
C TYR A 171 14.86 -4.39 7.36
N ASN A 172 16.07 -4.92 7.57
CA ASN A 172 17.05 -5.02 6.49
C ASN A 172 16.53 -5.85 5.33
N CYS A 173 15.99 -7.04 5.59
CA CYS A 173 15.45 -7.91 4.56
C CYS A 173 14.28 -7.26 3.78
N ALA A 174 13.37 -6.57 4.47
CA ALA A 174 12.26 -5.87 3.85
C ALA A 174 12.74 -4.66 3.03
N SER A 175 13.66 -3.88 3.60
CA SER A 175 14.25 -2.69 2.99
C SER A 175 15.11 -3.01 1.77
N ASP A 176 15.81 -4.16 1.78
CA ASP A 176 16.62 -4.67 0.67
C ASP A 176 15.76 -5.41 -0.40
N GLY A 177 14.45 -5.51 -0.20
CA GLY A 177 13.55 -6.17 -1.14
C GLY A 177 13.70 -7.69 -1.21
N LEU A 178 14.30 -8.32 -0.20
CA LEU A 178 14.49 -9.78 -0.17
C LEU A 178 13.18 -10.55 0.02
N PHE A 179 12.16 -9.89 0.55
CA PHE A 179 10.78 -10.39 0.57
C PHE A 179 9.79 -9.23 0.44
N THR A 180 8.55 -9.56 0.08
CA THR A 180 7.44 -8.62 0.04
C THR A 180 6.32 -9.11 0.92
N LEU A 181 5.56 -8.18 1.51
CA LEU A 181 4.40 -8.48 2.33
C LEU A 181 3.12 -8.32 1.51
N ALA A 182 2.12 -9.14 1.80
CA ALA A 182 0.78 -8.93 1.26
C ALA A 182 0.26 -7.54 1.65
N THR A 183 -0.46 -6.89 0.72
CA THR A 183 -0.93 -5.50 0.90
C THR A 183 -1.59 -5.23 2.25
N PRO A 184 -2.56 -6.04 2.75
CA PRO A 184 -3.19 -5.75 4.04
C PRO A 184 -2.25 -5.97 5.23
N VAL A 185 -1.20 -6.78 5.08
CA VAL A 185 -0.19 -7.00 6.12
C VAL A 185 0.67 -5.75 6.23
N LEU A 186 1.36 -5.34 5.15
CA LEU A 186 2.25 -4.19 5.21
C LEU A 186 1.48 -2.89 5.53
N ALA A 187 0.30 -2.68 4.95
CA ALA A 187 -0.50 -1.49 5.22
C ALA A 187 -1.21 -1.50 6.59
N GLY A 188 -1.37 -2.66 7.22
CA GLY A 188 -2.14 -2.82 8.46
C GLY A 188 -1.30 -2.96 9.74
N LEU A 189 -0.06 -3.47 9.65
CA LEU A 189 0.80 -3.62 10.83
C LEU A 189 1.04 -2.27 11.51
N GLY A 190 0.90 -2.23 12.84
CA GLY A 190 1.04 -1.00 13.63
C GLY A 190 -0.09 0.01 13.47
N THR A 191 -1.19 -0.33 12.79
CA THR A 191 -2.38 0.50 12.65
C THR A 191 -3.58 -0.09 13.39
N PRO A 192 -4.67 0.65 13.61
CA PRO A 192 -5.89 0.10 14.19
C PRO A 192 -6.56 -1.00 13.34
N THR A 193 -6.17 -1.17 12.08
CA THR A 193 -6.71 -2.23 11.21
C THR A 193 -6.16 -3.59 11.62
N LYS A 194 -7.05 -4.54 11.93
CA LYS A 194 -6.69 -5.88 12.40
C LYS A 194 -7.01 -6.99 11.38
N GLN A 195 -7.19 -6.66 10.10
CA GLN A 195 -7.46 -7.64 9.03
C GLN A 195 -6.23 -7.74 8.11
N PHE A 196 -5.58 -8.90 8.10
CA PHE A 196 -4.33 -9.13 7.38
C PHE A 196 -4.44 -10.11 6.21
N SER A 197 -5.62 -10.75 6.00
CA SER A 197 -5.83 -11.67 4.89
C SER A 197 -5.94 -10.93 3.56
N SER A 198 -5.03 -11.22 2.64
CA SER A 198 -5.02 -10.64 1.29
C SER A 198 -6.09 -11.27 0.40
N CYS A 199 -6.28 -12.60 0.53
CA CYS A 199 -7.21 -13.38 -0.28
C CYS A 199 -8.01 -14.30 0.63
N VAL A 200 -9.32 -14.44 0.34
CA VAL A 200 -10.24 -15.29 1.08
C VAL A 200 -10.98 -16.17 0.09
N LEU A 201 -11.00 -17.48 0.35
CA LEU A 201 -11.78 -18.44 -0.40
C LEU A 201 -13.07 -18.73 0.36
N ILE A 202 -14.19 -18.54 -0.30
CA ILE A 202 -15.52 -18.77 0.24
C ILE A 202 -16.18 -19.88 -0.58
N LYS A 203 -16.90 -20.75 0.09
CA LYS A 203 -17.64 -21.85 -0.51
C LYS A 203 -19.12 -21.65 -0.26
N SER A 204 -19.93 -21.77 -1.30
CA SER A 204 -21.38 -21.73 -1.19
C SER A 204 -21.97 -23.12 -1.43
N ASP A 205 -22.81 -23.57 -0.52
CA ASP A 205 -23.64 -24.76 -0.72
C ASP A 205 -24.95 -24.42 -1.46
N ASP A 206 -25.70 -25.45 -1.84
CA ASP A 206 -26.88 -25.35 -2.70
C ASP A 206 -28.19 -25.10 -1.90
N ASP A 207 -28.14 -24.13 -1.00
CA ASP A 207 -29.27 -23.65 -0.21
C ASP A 207 -29.20 -22.12 -0.05
N LEU A 208 -30.34 -21.50 0.23
CA LEU A 208 -30.45 -20.05 0.32
C LEU A 208 -29.65 -19.48 1.49
N ASP A 209 -29.58 -20.19 2.62
CA ASP A 209 -28.86 -19.69 3.80
C ASP A 209 -27.34 -19.59 3.49
N SER A 210 -26.79 -20.64 2.89
CA SER A 210 -25.37 -20.64 2.46
C SER A 210 -25.10 -19.59 1.38
N ILE A 211 -25.99 -19.44 0.40
CA ILE A 211 -25.86 -18.45 -0.69
C ILE A 211 -25.85 -17.02 -0.12
N PHE A 212 -26.74 -16.70 0.79
CA PHE A 212 -26.82 -15.36 1.40
C PHE A 212 -25.68 -15.13 2.40
N ALA A 213 -25.31 -16.11 3.23
CA ALA A 213 -24.16 -16.04 4.12
C ALA A 213 -22.85 -15.81 3.34
N SER A 214 -22.69 -16.47 2.19
CA SER A 214 -21.53 -16.23 1.30
C SER A 214 -21.46 -14.77 0.84
N GLY A 215 -22.59 -14.17 0.45
CA GLY A 215 -22.66 -12.75 0.07
C GLY A 215 -22.28 -11.81 1.22
N GLU A 216 -22.77 -12.10 2.43
CA GLU A 216 -22.40 -11.32 3.63
C GLU A 216 -20.89 -11.39 3.92
N MET A 217 -20.29 -12.60 3.87
CA MET A 217 -18.86 -12.76 4.06
C MET A 217 -18.05 -12.02 2.98
N MET A 218 -18.45 -12.15 1.72
CA MET A 218 -17.82 -11.44 0.60
C MET A 218 -17.82 -9.92 0.84
N ALA A 219 -18.95 -9.34 1.22
CA ALA A 219 -19.08 -7.93 1.51
C ALA A 219 -18.15 -7.47 2.65
N LYS A 220 -18.12 -8.22 3.76
CA LYS A 220 -17.29 -7.92 4.93
C LYS A 220 -15.78 -7.97 4.64
N TYR A 221 -15.32 -8.94 3.83
CA TYR A 221 -13.92 -9.03 3.47
C TYR A 221 -13.52 -8.04 2.37
N ALA A 222 -14.38 -7.83 1.37
CA ALA A 222 -14.12 -6.87 0.30
C ALA A 222 -13.99 -5.43 0.85
N SER A 223 -14.86 -5.05 1.80
CA SER A 223 -14.77 -3.73 2.46
C SER A 223 -13.45 -3.50 3.22
N LYS A 224 -12.73 -4.58 3.54
CA LYS A 224 -11.40 -4.56 4.18
C LYS A 224 -10.25 -4.87 3.22
N ARG A 225 -10.50 -4.75 1.89
CA ARG A 225 -9.50 -4.90 0.82
C ARG A 225 -8.98 -6.33 0.58
N ALA A 226 -9.72 -7.36 0.99
CA ALA A 226 -9.39 -8.73 0.63
C ALA A 226 -9.92 -9.05 -0.78
N GLY A 227 -9.12 -9.77 -1.56
CA GLY A 227 -9.60 -10.43 -2.78
C GLY A 227 -10.45 -11.65 -2.43
N ILE A 228 -11.50 -11.90 -3.20
CA ILE A 228 -12.44 -13.00 -2.91
C ILE A 228 -12.44 -14.00 -4.06
N GLY A 229 -12.19 -15.27 -3.72
CA GLY A 229 -12.50 -16.42 -4.57
C GLY A 229 -13.76 -17.12 -4.06
N LEU A 230 -14.76 -17.31 -4.91
CA LEU A 230 -16.00 -17.97 -4.55
C LEU A 230 -16.14 -19.29 -5.31
N GLU A 231 -16.25 -20.41 -4.59
CA GLU A 231 -16.57 -21.71 -5.16
C GLU A 231 -18.09 -21.88 -5.24
N ILE A 232 -18.59 -22.06 -6.48
CA ILE A 232 -20.02 -22.16 -6.79
C ILE A 232 -20.40 -23.50 -7.45
N GLY A 233 -19.45 -24.43 -7.55
CA GLY A 233 -19.64 -25.70 -8.26
C GLY A 233 -20.69 -26.64 -7.64
N ARG A 234 -21.16 -26.32 -6.43
CA ARG A 234 -22.21 -27.07 -5.74
C ARG A 234 -23.62 -26.64 -6.07
N LEU A 235 -23.81 -25.46 -6.67
CA LEU A 235 -25.14 -24.99 -7.02
C LEU A 235 -25.74 -25.88 -8.12
N ARG A 236 -26.98 -26.26 -7.91
CA ARG A 236 -27.71 -27.07 -8.88
C ARG A 236 -27.88 -26.37 -10.23
N PRO A 237 -27.91 -27.11 -11.33
CA PRO A 237 -28.03 -26.52 -12.67
C PRO A 237 -29.43 -25.96 -12.95
N LEU A 238 -29.48 -25.16 -14.03
CA LEU A 238 -30.73 -24.69 -14.61
C LEU A 238 -31.69 -25.86 -14.88
N GLY A 239 -32.98 -25.71 -14.53
CA GLY A 239 -34.00 -26.70 -14.74
C GLY A 239 -34.05 -27.83 -13.70
N SER A 240 -33.21 -27.79 -12.65
CA SER A 240 -33.35 -28.72 -11.53
C SER A 240 -34.66 -28.46 -10.77
N PRO A 241 -35.40 -29.50 -10.36
CA PRO A 241 -36.64 -29.33 -9.60
C PRO A 241 -36.34 -28.81 -8.17
N ILE A 242 -37.15 -27.87 -7.70
CA ILE A 242 -37.13 -27.35 -6.34
C ILE A 242 -38.54 -27.37 -5.76
N ARG A 243 -38.67 -27.26 -4.44
CA ARG A 243 -39.97 -27.33 -3.74
C ARG A 243 -40.81 -28.57 -4.12
N GLY A 244 -40.17 -29.75 -4.13
CA GLY A 244 -40.89 -30.96 -4.51
C GLY A 244 -41.27 -31.05 -6.00
N GLY A 245 -40.68 -30.23 -6.85
CA GLY A 245 -40.99 -30.21 -8.30
C GLY A 245 -41.96 -29.13 -8.75
N GLU A 246 -42.44 -28.30 -7.84
CA GLU A 246 -43.36 -27.19 -8.17
C GLU A 246 -42.72 -26.11 -9.05
N ILE A 247 -41.42 -25.89 -8.88
CA ILE A 247 -40.67 -24.84 -9.57
C ILE A 247 -39.36 -25.41 -10.10
N MET A 248 -38.91 -24.90 -11.23
CA MET A 248 -37.58 -25.20 -11.79
C MET A 248 -36.56 -24.15 -11.39
N HIS A 249 -35.38 -24.60 -10.99
CA HIS A 249 -34.28 -23.73 -10.62
C HIS A 249 -33.79 -22.89 -11.80
N THR A 250 -33.52 -21.61 -11.56
CA THR A 250 -33.06 -20.62 -12.59
C THR A 250 -31.57 -20.69 -12.92
N GLY A 251 -30.85 -21.67 -12.36
CA GLY A 251 -29.41 -21.82 -12.54
C GLY A 251 -28.61 -20.86 -11.70
N MET A 252 -27.27 -20.85 -11.92
CA MET A 252 -26.33 -20.08 -11.12
C MET A 252 -26.23 -18.60 -11.51
N ILE A 253 -26.63 -18.22 -12.71
CA ILE A 253 -26.45 -16.85 -13.24
C ILE A 253 -27.09 -15.77 -12.37
N PRO A 254 -28.34 -15.92 -11.86
CA PRO A 254 -28.94 -14.94 -10.95
C PRO A 254 -28.13 -14.73 -9.66
N PHE A 255 -27.56 -15.80 -9.10
CA PHE A 255 -26.72 -15.72 -7.90
C PHE A 255 -25.36 -15.06 -8.18
N LEU A 256 -24.75 -15.32 -9.32
CA LEU A 256 -23.53 -14.61 -9.74
C LEU A 256 -23.78 -13.10 -9.86
N LYS A 257 -24.91 -12.70 -10.45
CA LYS A 257 -25.30 -11.28 -10.53
C LYS A 257 -25.52 -10.68 -9.15
N LYS A 258 -26.14 -11.41 -8.22
CA LYS A 258 -26.32 -10.99 -6.83
C LYS A 258 -24.96 -10.75 -6.17
N TRP A 259 -24.06 -11.73 -6.17
CA TRP A 259 -22.74 -11.61 -5.54
C TRP A 259 -21.88 -10.51 -6.17
N PHE A 260 -21.97 -10.33 -7.49
CA PHE A 260 -21.34 -9.19 -8.15
C PHE A 260 -21.87 -7.85 -7.63
N GLY A 261 -23.18 -7.76 -7.42
CA GLY A 261 -23.84 -6.59 -6.81
C GLY A 261 -23.38 -6.36 -5.37
N ASP A 262 -23.28 -7.41 -4.55
CA ASP A 262 -22.81 -7.35 -3.17
C ASP A 262 -21.38 -6.82 -3.10
N LEU A 263 -20.46 -7.37 -3.92
CA LEU A 263 -19.07 -6.90 -4.01
C LEU A 263 -18.96 -5.44 -4.44
N ARG A 264 -19.69 -5.08 -5.49
CA ARG A 264 -19.64 -3.74 -6.05
C ARG A 264 -20.18 -2.67 -5.10
N SER A 265 -21.21 -3.01 -4.31
CA SER A 265 -21.79 -2.10 -3.32
C SER A 265 -20.88 -1.86 -2.11
N CYS A 266 -19.99 -2.81 -1.78
CA CYS A 266 -19.12 -2.79 -0.60
C CYS A 266 -17.65 -2.52 -0.92
N SER A 267 -17.27 -2.56 -2.20
CA SER A 267 -15.91 -2.24 -2.64
C SER A 267 -15.64 -0.75 -2.47
N GLN A 268 -14.65 -0.42 -1.66
CA GLN A 268 -14.26 0.96 -1.36
C GLN A 268 -12.92 1.34 -2.00
N GLY A 269 -12.64 0.83 -3.15
CA GLY A 269 -11.57 1.27 -4.04
C GLY A 269 -10.27 0.55 -3.92
#